data_e4deebbbf6706961b49bde9301e61c0d
#
_entry.id   e4deebbbf6706961b49bde9301e61c0d
#
_cell.length_a   1.000
_cell.length_b   1.000
_cell.length_c   1.000
_cell.angle_alpha   90.00
_cell.angle_beta   90.00
_cell.angle_gamma   90.00
#
_symmetry.space_group_name_H-M   'P 1'
#
loop_
_entity.id
_entity.type
_entity.pdbx_description
1 polymer ?
#
loop_
_entity_poly.entity_id
_entity_poly.type
_entity_poly.pdbx_seq_one_letter_code
_entity_poly.pdbx_strand_id
1 'polypeptide(L)' 'MRPPWESEEAAFGFLLRVLAVCIAIALLAVTLKAIL' A
#
# COMPACT_ATOMS: atom_id res chain seq x y z
N MET A 1 -17.12 -8.58 -13.92
CA MET A 1 -16.19 -7.78 -13.16
C MET A 1 -15.23 -7.06 -14.11
N ARG A 2 -15.10 -5.78 -13.93
CA ARG A 2 -14.26 -5.02 -14.84
C ARG A 2 -12.84 -4.98 -14.37
N PRO A 3 -11.89 -5.09 -15.30
CA PRO A 3 -10.49 -5.01 -14.92
C PRO A 3 -10.12 -3.61 -14.45
N PRO A 4 -9.15 -3.49 -13.56
CA PRO A 4 -8.75 -2.20 -13.01
C PRO A 4 -8.21 -1.23 -14.06
N TRP A 5 -7.72 -1.74 -15.17
CA TRP A 5 -7.16 -0.86 -16.20
C TRP A 5 -8.24 -0.08 -16.94
N GLU A 6 -9.50 -0.49 -16.82
CA GLU A 6 -10.58 0.25 -17.45
C GLU A 6 -10.83 1.58 -16.75
N SER A 7 -10.52 1.64 -15.48
CA SER A 7 -10.73 2.84 -14.71
C SER A 7 -9.39 3.28 -14.12
N GLU A 8 -8.80 4.26 -14.74
CA GLU A 8 -7.49 4.72 -14.31
C GLU A 8 -7.50 5.22 -12.87
N GLU A 9 -8.58 5.91 -12.52
CA GLU A 9 -8.70 6.43 -11.16
C GLU A 9 -8.75 5.31 -10.13
N ALA A 10 -9.52 4.28 -10.43
CA ALA A 10 -9.65 3.16 -9.50
C ALA A 10 -8.33 2.41 -9.36
N ALA A 11 -7.64 2.21 -10.47
CA ALA A 11 -6.37 1.51 -10.45
C ALA A 11 -5.33 2.31 -9.67
N PHE A 12 -5.31 3.62 -9.89
CA PHE A 12 -4.37 4.49 -9.21
C PHE A 12 -4.63 4.49 -7.70
N GLY A 13 -5.89 4.58 -7.32
CA GLY A 13 -6.25 4.56 -5.90
C GLY A 13 -5.86 3.25 -5.25
N PHE A 14 -6.07 2.14 -5.96
CA PHE A 14 -5.71 0.83 -5.44
C PHE A 14 -4.20 0.72 -5.23
N LEU A 15 -3.43 1.20 -6.20
CA LEU A 15 -1.97 1.15 -6.09
C LEU A 15 -1.48 2.00 -4.92
N LEU A 16 -2.07 3.19 -4.77
CA LEU A 16 -1.67 4.06 -3.67
C LEU A 16 -1.97 3.40 -2.32
N ARG A 17 -3.11 2.74 -2.22
CA ARG A 17 -3.49 2.08 -0.99
C ARG A 17 -2.51 0.95 -0.66
N VAL A 18 -2.21 0.13 -1.65
CA VAL A 18 -1.29 -0.98 -1.43
C VAL A 18 0.08 -0.46 -1.01
N LEU A 19 0.54 0.59 -1.68
CA LEU A 19 1.83 1.19 -1.35
C LEU A 19 1.83 1.74 0.07
N ALA A 20 0.76 2.42 0.45
CA ALA A 20 0.66 2.98 1.79
C ALA A 20 0.71 1.90 2.85
N VAL A 21 -0.01 0.81 2.62
CA VAL A 21 -0.03 -0.30 3.56
C VAL A 21 1.37 -0.92 3.69
N CYS A 22 2.05 -1.10 2.57
CA CYS A 22 3.39 -1.66 2.59
C CYS A 22 4.35 -0.78 3.39
N ILE A 23 4.27 0.53 3.17
CA ILE A 23 5.14 1.46 3.89
C ILE A 23 4.82 1.43 5.37
N ALA A 24 3.55 1.39 5.72
CA ALA A 24 3.15 1.35 7.12
C ALA A 24 3.70 0.11 7.82
N ILE A 25 3.61 -1.04 7.15
CA ILE A 25 4.11 -2.28 7.72
C ILE A 25 5.62 -2.22 7.87
N ALA A 26 6.31 -1.69 6.88
CA ALA A 26 7.76 -1.58 6.93
C ALA A 26 8.20 -0.68 8.08
N LEU A 27 7.52 0.46 8.24
CA LEU A 27 7.85 1.37 9.31
C LEU A 27 7.60 0.74 10.67
N LEU A 28 6.51 0.00 10.79
CA LEU A 28 6.18 -0.66 12.04
C LEU A 28 7.25 -1.70 12.38
N ALA A 29 7.67 -2.46 11.41
CA ALA A 29 8.68 -3.49 11.62
C ALA A 29 10.00 -2.88 12.06
N VAL A 30 10.40 -1.80 11.41
CA VAL A 30 11.64 -1.13 11.75
C VAL A 30 11.57 -0.54 13.17
N THR A 31 10.42 0.04 13.51
CA THR A 31 10.24 0.62 14.83
C THR A 31 10.35 -0.44 15.91
N LEU A 32 9.68 -1.57 15.70
CA LEU A 32 9.76 -2.66 16.68
C LEU A 32 11.17 -3.18 16.83
N LYS A 33 11.88 -3.26 15.72
CA LYS A 33 13.26 -3.72 15.76
C LYS A 33 14.13 -2.75 16.52
N ALA A 34 13.89 -1.47 16.35
CA ALA A 34 14.68 -0.45 17.04
C ALA A 34 14.44 -0.49 18.54
N ILE A 35 13.20 -0.76 18.94
CA ILE A 35 12.88 -0.83 20.36
C ILE A 35 13.48 -2.09 20.99
N LEU A 36 13.38 -3.19 20.28
CA LEU A 36 13.93 -4.44 20.78
C LEU A 36 15.42 -4.50 20.57
#